data_5fad2eef21d833e0942f0a300398ad32
#
_entry.id   5fad2eef21d833e0942f0a300398ad32
#
_cell.length_a   1.000
_cell.length_b   1.000
_cell.length_c   1.000
_cell.angle_alpha   90.00
_cell.angle_beta   90.00
_cell.angle_gamma   90.00
#
_symmetry.space_group_name_H-M   'P 1'
#
loop_
_entity.id
_entity.type
_entity.pdbx_description
1 polymer ?
#
loop_
_entity_poly.entity_id
_entity_poly.type
_entity_poly.pdbx_seq_one_letter_code
_entity_poly.pdbx_strand_id
1 'polypeptide(L)'
;AFVIAAADIDLAAGKPQAAALRLRALLDVNPGNHPLTMAYANALLRNGRPKDAQRVLVEHSRRKPDDPQVWYELAETHGLAGSIIDVHRARAEYFILNGALDLAERQLGYALDLARSDFHTTASVQARIADIREMREEIKL
;
A
#
# COMPACT_ATOMS: atom_id res chain seq x y z
N ALA A 1 2.24 6.83 21.38
CA ALA A 1 1.39 8.03 21.27
C ALA A 1 2.21 9.31 21.38
N PHE A 2 2.98 9.45 22.44
CA PHE A 2 3.76 10.68 22.68
C PHE A 2 4.78 10.97 21.57
N VAL A 3 5.45 9.97 21.07
CA VAL A 3 6.50 10.14 20.04
C VAL A 3 5.92 10.33 18.65
N ILE A 4 4.76 9.71 18.37
CA ILE A 4 4.02 9.96 17.13
C ILE A 4 3.56 11.42 17.11
N ALA A 5 3.12 11.97 18.25
CA ALA A 5 2.75 13.37 18.37
C ALA A 5 3.93 14.30 18.10
N ALA A 6 5.16 13.98 18.56
CA ALA A 6 6.34 14.75 18.25
C ALA A 6 6.68 14.75 16.77
N ALA A 7 6.52 13.61 16.09
CA ALA A 7 6.69 13.50 14.64
C ALA A 7 5.64 14.32 13.90
N ASP A 8 4.39 14.35 14.36
CA ASP A 8 3.33 15.17 13.79
C ASP A 8 3.65 16.66 13.90
N ILE A 9 4.24 17.07 15.01
CA ILE A 9 4.70 18.45 15.19
C ILE A 9 5.81 18.78 14.20
N ASP A 10 6.76 17.88 13.99
CA ASP A 10 7.84 18.06 13.02
C ASP A 10 7.29 18.19 11.60
N LEU A 11 6.28 17.39 11.23
CA LEU A 11 5.63 17.48 9.93
C LEU A 11 4.88 18.80 9.76
N ALA A 12 4.14 19.23 10.78
CA ALA A 12 3.42 20.51 10.78
C ALA A 12 4.35 21.70 10.69
N ALA A 13 5.56 21.61 11.26
CA ALA A 13 6.58 22.63 11.20
C ALA A 13 7.41 22.61 9.90
N GLY A 14 7.08 21.74 8.94
CA GLY A 14 7.83 21.58 7.70
C GLY A 14 9.16 20.86 7.87
N LYS A 15 9.26 19.95 8.83
CA LYS A 15 10.47 19.17 9.13
C LYS A 15 10.24 17.68 8.90
N PRO A 16 9.92 17.25 7.66
CA PRO A 16 9.58 15.84 7.40
C PRO A 16 10.78 14.90 7.61
N GLN A 17 12.00 15.37 7.38
CA GLN A 17 13.20 14.57 7.62
C GLN A 17 13.38 14.27 9.11
N ALA A 18 13.18 15.26 9.97
CA ALA A 18 13.26 15.06 11.43
C ALA A 18 12.20 14.07 11.91
N ALA A 19 10.97 14.18 11.37
CA ALA A 19 9.89 13.25 11.67
C ALA A 19 10.25 11.82 11.25
N ALA A 20 10.78 11.64 10.05
CA ALA A 20 11.19 10.33 9.55
C ALA A 20 12.27 9.69 10.42
N LEU A 21 13.27 10.47 10.85
CA LEU A 21 14.34 9.97 11.73
C LEU A 21 13.82 9.52 13.09
N ARG A 22 12.90 10.28 13.69
CA ARG A 22 12.28 9.90 14.98
C ARG A 22 11.50 8.59 14.86
N LEU A 23 10.69 8.48 13.80
CA LEU A 23 9.85 7.31 13.60
C LEU A 23 10.66 6.07 13.26
N ARG A 24 11.73 6.22 12.48
CA ARG A 24 12.63 5.11 12.17
C ARG A 24 13.28 4.54 13.42
N ALA A 25 13.76 5.42 14.32
CA ALA A 25 14.37 4.99 15.58
C ALA A 25 13.38 4.17 16.42
N LEU A 26 12.12 4.57 16.45
CA LEU A 26 11.08 3.84 17.18
C LEU A 26 10.75 2.50 16.53
N LEU A 27 10.72 2.44 15.21
CA LEU A 27 10.46 1.21 14.48
C LEU A 27 11.58 0.19 14.68
N ASP A 28 12.82 0.64 14.83
CA ASP A 28 13.96 -0.26 15.08
C ASP A 28 13.75 -1.08 16.36
N VAL A 29 13.07 -0.53 17.37
CA VAL A 29 12.78 -1.23 18.64
C VAL A 29 11.35 -1.76 18.70
N ASN A 30 10.50 -1.41 17.76
CA ASN A 30 9.11 -1.87 17.67
C ASN A 30 8.78 -2.27 16.23
N PRO A 31 9.47 -3.28 15.66
CA PRO A 31 9.27 -3.63 14.25
C PRO A 31 7.86 -4.11 13.98
N GLY A 32 7.29 -3.67 12.87
CA GLY A 32 5.94 -4.05 12.47
C GLY A 32 4.82 -3.34 13.23
N ASN A 33 5.12 -2.42 14.14
CA ASN A 33 4.08 -1.62 14.80
C ASN A 33 3.30 -0.83 13.75
N HIS A 34 1.98 -1.02 13.72
CA HIS A 34 1.15 -0.47 12.66
C HIS A 34 1.12 1.07 12.66
N PRO A 35 0.76 1.76 13.76
CA PRO A 35 0.73 3.23 13.75
C PRO A 35 2.09 3.85 13.41
N LEU A 36 3.18 3.29 13.93
CA LEU A 36 4.53 3.79 13.64
C LEU A 36 4.91 3.60 12.18
N THR A 37 4.57 2.44 11.61
CA THR A 37 4.87 2.15 10.19
C THR A 37 4.12 3.10 9.27
N MET A 38 2.82 3.32 9.53
CA MET A 38 2.01 4.23 8.72
C MET A 38 2.51 5.69 8.83
N ALA A 39 2.85 6.12 10.03
CA ALA A 39 3.40 7.45 10.27
C ALA A 39 4.76 7.63 9.58
N TYR A 40 5.62 6.62 9.65
CA TYR A 40 6.94 6.65 9.00
C TYR A 40 6.81 6.75 7.48
N ALA A 41 5.94 5.95 6.87
CA ALA A 41 5.69 6.02 5.43
C ALA A 41 5.20 7.42 5.02
N ASN A 42 4.28 8.01 5.80
CA ASN A 42 3.80 9.36 5.54
C ASN A 42 4.92 10.40 5.63
N ALA A 43 5.78 10.30 6.63
CA ALA A 43 6.93 11.20 6.79
C ALA A 43 7.90 11.08 5.60
N LEU A 44 8.15 9.87 5.12
CA LEU A 44 8.97 9.64 3.93
C LEU A 44 8.37 10.28 2.69
N LEU A 45 7.05 10.16 2.49
CA LEU A 45 6.37 10.81 1.37
C LEU A 45 6.50 12.31 1.42
N ARG A 46 6.29 12.91 2.59
CA ARG A 46 6.43 14.36 2.78
C ARG A 46 7.87 14.84 2.63
N ASN A 47 8.84 13.94 2.86
CA ASN A 47 10.25 14.22 2.63
C ASN A 47 10.67 13.98 1.17
N GLY A 48 9.74 13.76 0.26
CA GLY A 48 10.02 13.54 -1.15
C GLY A 48 10.70 12.21 -1.44
N ARG A 49 10.45 11.17 -0.63
CA ARG A 49 11.06 9.85 -0.76
C ARG A 49 10.00 8.76 -1.00
N PRO A 50 9.26 8.83 -2.12
CA PRO A 50 8.16 7.88 -2.35
C PRO A 50 8.63 6.44 -2.53
N LYS A 51 9.81 6.21 -3.09
CA LYS A 51 10.32 4.84 -3.26
C LYS A 51 10.67 4.19 -1.93
N ASP A 52 11.17 4.97 -0.97
CA ASP A 52 11.43 4.46 0.37
C ASP A 52 10.12 4.14 1.10
N ALA A 53 9.13 5.03 0.99
CA ALA A 53 7.80 4.79 1.53
C ALA A 53 7.16 3.55 0.91
N GLN A 54 7.32 3.36 -0.39
CA GLN A 54 6.84 2.20 -1.12
C GLN A 54 7.39 0.89 -0.51
N ARG A 55 8.69 0.83 -0.28
CA ARG A 55 9.31 -0.36 0.33
C ARG A 55 8.73 -0.66 1.71
N VAL A 56 8.56 0.37 2.53
CA VAL A 56 7.99 0.23 3.86
C VAL A 56 6.56 -0.33 3.79
N LEU A 57 5.72 0.22 2.93
CA LEU A 57 4.32 -0.18 2.84
C LEU A 57 4.12 -1.52 2.13
N VAL A 58 4.95 -1.86 1.15
CA VAL A 58 4.92 -3.20 0.54
C VAL A 58 5.19 -4.26 1.59
N GLU A 59 6.21 -4.08 2.40
CA GLU A 59 6.52 -5.02 3.50
C GLU A 59 5.37 -5.06 4.51
N HIS A 60 4.81 -3.91 4.86
CA HIS A 60 3.72 -3.84 5.81
C HIS A 60 2.43 -4.51 5.30
N SER A 61 2.16 -4.41 3.99
CA SER A 61 1.00 -5.08 3.38
C SER A 61 1.08 -6.61 3.49
N ARG A 62 2.27 -7.16 3.55
CA ARG A 62 2.47 -8.61 3.76
C ARG A 62 2.16 -9.02 5.19
N ARG A 63 2.37 -8.13 6.15
CA ARG A 63 2.06 -8.36 7.57
C ARG A 63 0.59 -8.14 7.87
N LYS A 64 -0.05 -7.20 7.18
CA LYS A 64 -1.45 -6.82 7.39
C LYS A 64 -2.24 -6.84 6.07
N PRO A 65 -2.35 -8.01 5.43
CA PRO A 65 -3.03 -8.10 4.13
C PRO A 65 -4.53 -7.84 4.21
N ASP A 66 -5.13 -7.88 5.40
CA ASP A 66 -6.57 -7.69 5.60
C ASP A 66 -6.93 -6.26 6.03
N ASP A 67 -5.97 -5.35 6.05
CA ASP A 67 -6.21 -3.96 6.42
C ASP A 67 -6.40 -3.07 5.19
N PRO A 68 -7.63 -2.60 4.90
CA PRO A 68 -7.89 -1.78 3.72
C PRO A 68 -7.09 -0.48 3.70
N GLN A 69 -6.81 0.11 4.87
CA GLN A 69 -6.05 1.36 4.94
C GLN A 69 -4.63 1.18 4.40
N VAL A 70 -3.99 0.05 4.69
CA VAL A 70 -2.64 -0.25 4.18
C VAL A 70 -2.65 -0.26 2.66
N TRP A 71 -3.61 -0.94 2.05
CA TRP A 71 -3.72 -1.00 0.59
C TRP A 71 -4.04 0.35 -0.04
N TYR A 72 -4.89 1.14 0.61
CA TYR A 72 -5.20 2.49 0.14
C TYR A 72 -3.95 3.37 0.12
N GLU A 73 -3.22 3.42 1.22
CA GLU A 73 -1.98 4.20 1.34
C GLU A 73 -0.91 3.68 0.37
N LEU A 74 -0.81 2.37 0.21
CA LEU A 74 0.13 1.76 -0.72
C LEU A 74 -0.17 2.14 -2.17
N ALA A 75 -1.45 2.17 -2.57
CA ALA A 75 -1.83 2.59 -3.92
C ALA A 75 -1.41 4.04 -4.20
N GLU A 76 -1.64 4.95 -3.24
CA GLU A 76 -1.20 6.34 -3.35
C GLU A 76 0.32 6.43 -3.49
N THR A 77 1.02 5.68 -2.67
CA THR A 77 2.49 5.65 -2.66
C THR A 77 3.06 5.09 -3.95
N HIS A 78 2.48 4.02 -4.49
CA HIS A 78 2.87 3.48 -5.79
C HIS A 78 2.72 4.54 -6.89
N GLY A 79 1.64 5.32 -6.85
CA GLY A 79 1.41 6.41 -7.81
C GLY A 79 2.52 7.44 -7.76
N LEU A 80 2.89 7.88 -6.56
CA LEU A 80 3.95 8.85 -6.35
C LEU A 80 5.34 8.29 -6.74
N ALA A 81 5.53 6.99 -6.60
CA ALA A 81 6.77 6.31 -6.99
C ALA A 81 6.82 5.96 -8.49
N GLY A 82 5.75 6.21 -9.25
CA GLY A 82 5.69 5.93 -10.68
C GLY A 82 5.39 4.48 -11.04
N SER A 83 4.91 3.67 -10.09
CA SER A 83 4.63 2.23 -10.28
C SER A 83 3.15 2.03 -10.61
N ILE A 84 2.73 2.38 -11.82
CA ILE A 84 1.30 2.44 -12.22
C ILE A 84 0.61 1.07 -12.16
N ILE A 85 1.27 0.01 -12.60
CA ILE A 85 0.70 -1.34 -12.52
C ILE A 85 0.38 -1.69 -11.06
N ASP A 86 1.29 -1.38 -10.16
CA ASP A 86 1.13 -1.66 -8.75
C ASP A 86 0.04 -0.80 -8.10
N VAL A 87 -0.23 0.41 -8.61
CA VAL A 87 -1.38 1.22 -8.19
C VAL A 87 -2.67 0.43 -8.37
N HIS A 88 -2.87 -0.11 -9.57
CA HIS A 88 -4.09 -0.86 -9.88
C HIS A 88 -4.19 -2.15 -9.06
N ARG A 89 -3.07 -2.83 -8.85
CA ARG A 89 -3.03 -4.04 -8.03
C ARG A 89 -3.39 -3.75 -6.57
N ALA A 90 -2.86 -2.69 -5.99
CA ALA A 90 -3.17 -2.29 -4.61
C ALA A 90 -4.62 -1.83 -4.47
N ARG A 91 -5.14 -1.06 -5.44
CA ARG A 91 -6.55 -0.67 -5.47
C ARG A 91 -7.47 -1.89 -5.54
N ALA A 92 -7.09 -2.91 -6.30
CA ALA A 92 -7.86 -4.13 -6.37
C ALA A 92 -7.96 -4.80 -4.99
N GLU A 93 -6.86 -4.90 -4.25
CA GLU A 93 -6.87 -5.48 -2.89
C GLU A 93 -7.78 -4.66 -1.96
N TYR A 94 -7.71 -3.34 -2.04
CA TYR A 94 -8.59 -2.45 -1.29
C TYR A 94 -10.06 -2.75 -1.59
N PHE A 95 -10.42 -2.87 -2.86
CA PHE A 95 -11.80 -3.15 -3.27
C PHE A 95 -12.27 -4.55 -2.84
N ILE A 96 -11.38 -5.56 -2.90
CA ILE A 96 -11.70 -6.91 -2.41
C ILE A 96 -12.09 -6.86 -0.94
N LEU A 97 -11.31 -6.16 -0.12
CA LEU A 97 -11.58 -6.06 1.32
C LEU A 97 -12.86 -5.31 1.64
N ASN A 98 -13.30 -4.42 0.75
CA ASN A 98 -14.56 -3.70 0.90
C ASN A 98 -15.74 -4.42 0.21
N GLY A 99 -15.54 -5.62 -0.33
CA GLY A 99 -16.60 -6.40 -0.99
C GLY A 99 -16.98 -5.91 -2.38
N ALA A 100 -16.23 -4.95 -2.94
CA ALA A 100 -16.50 -4.38 -4.26
C ALA A 100 -15.77 -5.18 -5.36
N LEU A 101 -16.19 -6.42 -5.57
CA LEU A 101 -15.48 -7.37 -6.42
C LEU A 101 -15.43 -6.94 -7.88
N ASP A 102 -16.48 -6.30 -8.40
CA ASP A 102 -16.49 -5.83 -9.79
C ASP A 102 -15.48 -4.71 -10.01
N LEU A 103 -15.35 -3.79 -9.04
CA LEU A 103 -14.34 -2.74 -9.09
C LEU A 103 -12.92 -3.31 -8.98
N ALA A 104 -12.74 -4.32 -8.15
CA ALA A 104 -11.45 -5.00 -8.02
C ALA A 104 -11.04 -5.66 -9.34
N GLU A 105 -11.93 -6.39 -9.98
CA GLU A 105 -11.65 -7.04 -11.27
C GLU A 105 -11.32 -6.01 -12.34
N ARG A 106 -12.00 -4.87 -12.35
CA ARG A 106 -11.73 -3.77 -13.29
C ARG A 106 -10.32 -3.22 -13.10
N GLN A 107 -9.90 -3.01 -11.87
CA GLN A 107 -8.54 -2.54 -11.57
C GLN A 107 -7.49 -3.54 -12.07
N LEU A 108 -7.70 -4.82 -11.84
CA LEU A 108 -6.79 -5.86 -12.34
C LEU A 108 -6.78 -5.92 -13.87
N GLY A 109 -7.89 -5.63 -14.52
CA GLY A 109 -7.96 -5.50 -15.97
C GLY A 109 -7.03 -4.38 -16.49
N TYR A 110 -7.01 -3.24 -15.82
CA TYR A 110 -6.08 -2.16 -16.16
C TYR A 110 -4.63 -2.58 -15.97
N ALA A 111 -4.32 -3.26 -14.86
CA ALA A 111 -2.98 -3.78 -14.62
C ALA A 111 -2.56 -4.77 -15.70
N LEU A 112 -3.47 -5.64 -16.12
CA LEU A 112 -3.22 -6.64 -17.14
C LEU A 112 -2.87 -5.98 -18.49
N ASP A 113 -3.63 -4.97 -18.88
CA ASP A 113 -3.38 -4.23 -20.11
C ASP A 113 -2.00 -3.56 -20.12
N LEU A 114 -1.58 -3.02 -18.99
CA LEU A 114 -0.29 -2.37 -18.85
C LEU A 114 0.88 -3.36 -18.77
N ALA A 115 0.61 -4.59 -18.34
CA ALA A 115 1.65 -5.60 -18.10
C ALA A 115 1.89 -6.54 -19.29
N ARG A 116 1.37 -6.24 -20.47
CA ARG A 116 1.37 -7.15 -21.64
C ARG A 116 2.72 -7.78 -21.99
N SER A 117 3.80 -7.04 -21.80
CA SER A 117 5.15 -7.52 -22.13
C SER A 117 5.85 -8.22 -20.98
N ASP A 118 5.26 -8.21 -19.78
CA ASP A 118 5.82 -8.85 -18.59
C ASP A 118 5.02 -10.11 -18.26
N PHE A 119 5.55 -11.24 -18.66
CA PHE A 119 4.90 -12.53 -18.48
C PHE A 119 4.62 -12.84 -17.01
N HIS A 120 5.58 -12.57 -16.14
CA HIS A 120 5.43 -12.87 -14.70
C HIS A 120 4.32 -12.04 -14.06
N THR A 121 4.30 -10.73 -14.31
CA THR A 121 3.26 -9.84 -13.80
C THR A 121 1.90 -10.21 -14.38
N THR A 122 1.82 -10.49 -15.68
CA THR A 122 0.59 -10.92 -16.34
C THR A 122 0.02 -12.18 -15.68
N ALA A 123 0.84 -13.19 -15.46
CA ALA A 123 0.41 -14.44 -14.83
C ALA A 123 -0.10 -14.20 -13.40
N SER A 124 0.60 -13.36 -12.63
CA SER A 124 0.20 -13.03 -11.25
C SER A 124 -1.14 -12.29 -11.22
N VAL A 125 -1.35 -11.32 -12.12
CA VAL A 125 -2.61 -10.57 -12.20
C VAL A 125 -3.76 -11.49 -12.63
N GLN A 126 -3.54 -12.36 -13.62
CA GLN A 126 -4.55 -13.33 -14.07
C GLN A 126 -4.95 -14.29 -12.95
N ALA A 127 -3.99 -14.74 -12.15
CA ALA A 127 -4.27 -15.59 -10.99
C ALA A 127 -5.17 -14.86 -9.98
N ARG A 128 -4.93 -13.57 -9.75
CA ARG A 128 -5.76 -12.80 -8.81
C ARG A 128 -7.16 -12.55 -9.35
N ILE A 129 -7.31 -12.33 -10.65
CA ILE A 129 -8.64 -12.26 -11.30
C ILE A 129 -9.41 -13.57 -11.09
N ALA A 130 -8.75 -14.71 -11.24
CA ALA A 130 -9.37 -16.01 -10.99
C ALA A 130 -9.85 -16.13 -9.53
N ASP A 131 -9.05 -15.66 -8.57
CA ASP A 131 -9.44 -15.62 -7.15
C ASP A 131 -10.73 -14.81 -6.94
N ILE A 132 -10.85 -13.65 -7.59
CA ILE A 132 -12.03 -12.80 -7.48
C ILE A 132 -13.26 -13.50 -8.03
N ARG A 133 -13.13 -14.18 -9.18
CA ARG A 133 -14.24 -14.92 -9.79
C ARG A 133 -14.71 -16.06 -8.88
N GLU A 134 -13.78 -16.72 -8.23
CA GLU A 134 -14.09 -17.76 -7.25
C GLU A 134 -14.82 -17.17 -6.03
N MET A 135 -14.36 -16.04 -5.50
CA MET A 135 -15.03 -15.33 -4.40
C MET A 135 -16.46 -14.95 -4.78
N ARG A 136 -16.67 -14.51 -6.02
CA ARG A 136 -18.00 -14.14 -6.52
C ARG A 136 -18.95 -15.33 -6.56
N GLU A 137 -18.47 -16.50 -6.97
CA GLU A 137 -19.26 -17.72 -6.99
C GLU A 137 -19.65 -18.16 -5.57
N GLU A 138 -18.76 -18.03 -4.60
CA GLU A 138 -19.06 -18.32 -3.19
C GLU A 138 -20.20 -17.44 -2.65
N ILE A 139 -20.20 -16.16 -3.02
CA ILE A 139 -21.23 -15.20 -2.58
C ILE A 139 -22.62 -15.58 -3.15
N LYS A 140 -22.69 -16.16 -4.36
CA LYS A 140 -23.95 -16.57 -4.98
C LYS A 140 -24.62 -17.76 -4.30
N LEU A 141 -23.90 -18.52 -3.51
CA LEU A 141 -24.44 -19.66 -2.76
C LEU A 141 -25.13 -19.20 -1.48
#